data_2ea81909b3cdb9173a49ed7206612e29
#
_entry.id   2ea81909b3cdb9173a49ed7206612e29
#
_cell.length_a   1.000
_cell.length_b   1.000
_cell.length_c   1.000
_cell.angle_alpha   90.00
_cell.angle_beta   90.00
_cell.angle_gamma   90.00
#
_symmetry.space_group_name_H-M   'P 1'
#
loop_
_entity.id
_entity.type
_entity.pdbx_description
1 polymer ?
#
loop_
_entity_poly.entity_id
_entity_poly.type
_entity_poly.pdbx_seq_one_letter_code
_entity_poly.pdbx_strand_id
1 'polypeptide(L)'
;MESSSNPAREAARAKLAAAEAKREDILLYHIANGVNIESRTVEIDEGVVIAPGATILSGTILRGKTVIGAGCVIGPNSLIEDSTVDEGT
;
A
#
# COMPACT_ATOMS: atom_id res chain seq x y z
N MET A 1 -27.14 19.22 17.14
CA MET A 1 -26.75 18.79 16.63
C MET A 1 -26.39 17.58 16.72
N GLU A 2 -26.37 16.96 16.62
CA GLU A 2 -26.13 16.07 16.66
C GLU A 2 -25.36 15.40 16.54
N SER A 3 -25.34 14.98 16.49
CA SER A 3 -24.81 14.45 16.21
C SER A 3 -23.83 13.56 16.28
N SER A 4 -23.16 13.54 16.84
CA SER A 4 -21.98 12.78 17.05
C SER A 4 -22.19 11.38 17.55
N SER A 5 -23.38 11.02 17.87
CA SER A 5 -23.68 9.70 18.41
C SER A 5 -24.36 8.76 17.42
N ASN A 6 -24.14 8.95 16.15
CA ASN A 6 -24.68 8.06 15.12
C ASN A 6 -23.89 6.74 15.12
N PRO A 7 -24.52 5.61 15.48
CA PRO A 7 -23.81 4.33 15.56
C PRO A 7 -23.22 3.87 14.22
N ALA A 8 -23.92 4.13 13.13
CA ALA A 8 -23.43 3.75 11.81
C ALA A 8 -22.16 4.52 11.47
N ARG A 9 -22.12 5.79 11.82
CA ARG A 9 -20.97 6.64 11.58
C ARG A 9 -19.80 6.21 12.43
N GLU A 10 -20.05 5.86 13.68
CA GLU A 10 -19.00 5.39 14.57
C GLU A 10 -18.42 4.06 14.10
N ALA A 11 -19.28 3.16 13.63
CA ALA A 11 -18.82 1.89 13.09
C ALA A 11 -17.99 2.09 11.83
N ALA A 12 -18.39 3.02 10.97
CA ALA A 12 -17.67 3.35 9.77
C ALA A 12 -16.29 3.94 10.09
N ARG A 13 -16.24 4.80 11.11
CA ARG A 13 -14.98 5.41 11.55
C ARG A 13 -14.03 4.36 12.11
N ALA A 14 -14.54 3.41 12.88
CA ALA A 14 -13.74 2.34 13.41
C ALA A 14 -13.17 1.45 12.30
N LYS A 15 -13.98 1.15 11.30
CA LYS A 15 -13.53 0.38 10.14
C LYS A 15 -12.44 1.10 9.38
N LEU A 16 -12.62 2.40 9.18
CA LEU A 16 -11.63 3.20 8.47
C LEU A 16 -10.32 3.26 9.23
N ALA A 17 -10.38 3.44 10.54
CA ALA A 17 -9.18 3.47 11.37
C ALA A 17 -8.45 2.14 11.33
N ALA A 18 -9.17 1.02 11.37
CA ALA A 18 -8.56 -0.31 11.28
C ALA A 18 -7.90 -0.52 9.93
N ALA A 19 -8.55 -0.07 8.85
CA ALA A 19 -8.00 -0.19 7.51
C ALA A 19 -6.73 0.64 7.36
N GLU A 20 -6.70 1.84 7.94
CA GLU A 20 -5.53 2.70 7.89
C GLU A 20 -4.37 2.11 8.67
N ALA A 21 -4.64 1.55 9.84
CA ALA A 21 -3.61 0.91 10.65
C ALA A 21 -2.99 -0.27 9.91
N LYS A 22 -3.82 -1.09 9.27
CA LYS A 22 -3.36 -2.23 8.51
C LYS A 22 -2.52 -1.79 7.31
N ARG A 23 -2.96 -0.73 6.63
CA ARG A 23 -2.22 -0.18 5.50
C ARG A 23 -0.84 0.31 5.94
N GLU A 24 -0.78 0.98 7.06
CA GLU A 24 0.49 1.48 7.59
C GLU A 24 1.43 0.34 7.96
N ASP A 25 0.90 -0.71 8.57
CA ASP A 25 1.69 -1.89 8.92
C ASP A 25 2.32 -2.53 7.68
N ILE A 26 1.56 -2.64 6.60
CA ILE A 26 2.06 -3.21 5.36
C ILE A 26 3.18 -2.33 4.79
N LEU A 27 3.00 -1.03 4.79
CA LEU A 27 4.03 -0.12 4.29
C LEU A 27 5.30 -0.23 5.13
N LEU A 28 5.16 -0.27 6.45
CA LEU A 28 6.30 -0.39 7.35
C LEU A 28 7.04 -1.71 7.14
N TYR A 29 6.30 -2.79 6.90
CA TYR A 29 6.92 -4.08 6.62
C TYR A 29 7.84 -3.99 5.41
N HIS A 30 7.35 -3.39 4.33
CA HIS A 30 8.14 -3.28 3.10
C HIS A 30 9.32 -2.32 3.27
N ILE A 31 9.12 -1.22 3.96
CA ILE A 31 10.21 -0.27 4.24
C ILE A 31 11.30 -0.97 5.06
N ALA A 32 10.93 -1.75 6.04
CA ALA A 32 11.88 -2.48 6.86
C ALA A 32 12.66 -3.51 6.05
N ASN A 33 12.09 -3.99 4.96
CA ASN A 33 12.73 -4.95 4.07
C ASN A 33 13.56 -4.28 2.96
N GLY A 34 13.74 -2.98 3.01
CA GLY A 34 14.59 -2.28 2.05
C GLY A 34 13.88 -1.73 0.83
N VAL A 35 12.56 -1.67 0.87
CA VAL A 35 11.77 -1.07 -0.22
C VAL A 35 11.64 0.43 0.03
N ASN A 36 11.85 1.23 -1.01
CA ASN A 36 11.70 2.68 -0.93
C ASN A 36 10.27 3.06 -1.28
N ILE A 37 9.52 3.54 -0.29
CA ILE A 37 8.14 3.97 -0.49
C ILE A 37 8.08 5.47 -0.34
N GLU A 38 7.68 6.16 -1.41
CA GLU A 38 7.78 7.61 -1.46
C GLU A 38 6.81 8.33 -0.51
N SER A 39 5.61 7.80 -0.35
CA SER A 39 4.64 8.47 0.51
C SER A 39 3.55 7.50 0.98
N ARG A 40 2.74 7.98 1.92
CA ARG A 40 1.63 7.21 2.47
C ARG A 40 0.48 7.01 1.49
N THR A 41 0.53 7.67 0.34
CA THR A 41 -0.51 7.50 -0.69
C THR A 41 -0.36 6.19 -1.45
N VAL A 42 0.75 5.48 -1.23
CA VAL A 42 0.96 4.15 -1.82
C VAL A 42 0.08 3.14 -1.12
N GLU A 43 -0.62 2.29 -1.90
CA GLU A 43 -1.43 1.21 -1.35
C GLU A 43 -0.89 -0.12 -1.81
N ILE A 44 -0.71 -1.03 -0.87
CA ILE A 44 -0.13 -2.35 -1.15
C ILE A 44 -0.99 -3.42 -0.48
N ASP A 45 -1.48 -4.37 -1.26
CA ASP A 45 -2.25 -5.50 -0.71
C ASP A 45 -1.33 -6.48 0.00
N GLU A 46 -1.91 -7.28 0.88
CA GLU A 46 -1.15 -8.25 1.67
C GLU A 46 -0.41 -9.28 0.85
N GLY A 47 -0.95 -9.63 -0.31
CA GLY A 47 -0.34 -10.66 -1.15
C GLY A 47 0.80 -10.17 -2.05
N VAL A 48 1.12 -8.89 -1.98
CA VAL A 48 2.15 -8.30 -2.84
C VAL A 48 3.54 -8.60 -2.28
N VAL A 49 4.46 -9.00 -3.15
CA VAL A 49 5.84 -9.27 -2.79
C VAL A 49 6.73 -8.24 -3.50
N ILE A 50 7.56 -7.54 -2.74
CA ILE A 50 8.44 -6.51 -3.30
C ILE A 50 9.86 -6.79 -2.86
N ALA A 51 10.78 -6.91 -3.81
CA ALA A 51 12.18 -7.17 -3.51
C ALA A 51 12.86 -5.93 -2.95
N PRO A 52 13.88 -6.09 -2.09
CA PRO A 52 14.65 -4.96 -1.58
C PRO A 52 15.24 -4.14 -2.71
N GLY A 53 15.30 -2.84 -2.54
CA GLY A 53 15.85 -1.93 -3.53
C GLY A 53 14.85 -1.39 -4.53
N ALA A 54 13.64 -1.92 -4.56
CA ALA A 54 12.59 -1.36 -5.41
C ALA A 54 12.10 -0.03 -4.84
N THR A 55 11.60 0.83 -5.71
CA THR A 55 11.06 2.14 -5.33
C THR A 55 9.62 2.24 -5.80
N ILE A 56 8.73 2.60 -4.87
CA ILE A 56 7.31 2.75 -5.16
C ILE A 56 6.95 4.23 -5.00
N LEU A 57 6.54 4.85 -6.08
CA LEU A 57 6.26 6.29 -6.10
C LEU A 57 4.84 6.60 -5.65
N SER A 58 4.60 7.85 -5.29
CA SER A 58 3.33 8.32 -4.73
C SER A 58 2.12 7.91 -5.57
N GLY A 59 1.04 7.54 -4.89
CA GLY A 59 -0.23 7.23 -5.53
C GLY A 59 -0.29 5.88 -6.23
N THR A 60 0.77 5.09 -6.15
CA THR A 60 0.81 3.76 -6.77
C THR A 60 -0.01 2.77 -5.95
N ILE A 61 -0.77 1.92 -6.64
CA ILE A 61 -1.59 0.89 -6.02
C ILE A 61 -1.14 -0.46 -6.54
N LEU A 62 -0.75 -1.34 -5.61
CA LEU A 62 -0.33 -2.70 -5.93
C LEU A 62 -1.34 -3.66 -5.34
N ARG A 63 -1.99 -4.45 -6.17
CA ARG A 63 -3.08 -5.33 -5.76
C ARG A 63 -2.85 -6.78 -6.12
N GLY A 64 -3.54 -7.65 -5.39
CA GLY A 64 -3.55 -9.06 -5.67
C GLY A 64 -2.22 -9.72 -5.43
N LYS A 65 -1.80 -10.57 -6.34
CA LYS A 65 -0.55 -11.32 -6.21
C LYS A 65 0.55 -10.71 -7.07
N THR A 66 0.78 -9.43 -6.90
CA THR A 66 1.78 -8.69 -7.65
C THR A 66 3.18 -8.95 -7.06
N VAL A 67 4.16 -9.12 -7.93
CA VAL A 67 5.56 -9.30 -7.53
C VAL A 67 6.39 -8.22 -8.21
N ILE A 68 7.16 -7.49 -7.40
CA ILE A 68 8.01 -6.41 -7.91
C ILE A 68 9.47 -6.81 -7.67
N GLY A 69 10.27 -6.83 -8.74
CA GLY A 69 11.67 -7.19 -8.67
C GLY A 69 12.55 -6.10 -8.10
N ALA A 70 13.79 -6.46 -7.77
CA ALA A 70 14.73 -5.52 -7.19
C ALA A 70 15.08 -4.42 -8.19
N GLY A 71 15.25 -3.20 -7.68
CA GLY A 71 15.66 -2.06 -8.51
C GLY A 71 14.59 -1.49 -9.41
N CYS A 72 13.36 -1.99 -9.31
CA CYS A 72 12.23 -1.45 -10.08
C CYS A 72 11.83 -0.10 -9.54
N VAL A 73 11.36 0.78 -10.43
CA VAL A 73 10.76 2.04 -10.05
C VAL A 73 9.33 2.04 -10.58
N ILE A 74 8.37 2.05 -9.68
CA ILE A 74 6.95 1.88 -10.01
C ILE A 74 6.18 3.15 -9.71
N GLY A 75 5.42 3.62 -10.67
CA GLY A 75 4.59 4.81 -10.53
C GLY A 75 5.15 6.01 -11.24
N PRO A 76 4.70 7.22 -10.89
CA PRO A 76 3.66 7.52 -9.91
C PRO A 76 2.26 7.22 -10.43
N ASN A 77 1.31 7.14 -9.50
CA ASN A 77 -0.12 6.97 -9.82
C ASN A 77 -0.43 5.78 -10.71
N SER A 78 0.30 4.70 -10.53
CA SER A 78 0.12 3.48 -11.33
C SER A 78 -0.69 2.46 -10.56
N LEU A 79 -1.45 1.67 -11.30
CA LEU A 79 -2.19 0.53 -10.73
C LEU A 79 -1.63 -0.74 -11.34
N ILE A 80 -1.15 -1.63 -10.47
CA ILE A 80 -0.64 -2.93 -10.90
C ILE A 80 -1.38 -4.01 -10.13
N GLU A 81 -1.94 -4.96 -10.86
CA GLU A 81 -2.76 -6.00 -10.26
C GLU A 81 -2.37 -7.36 -10.83
N ASP A 82 -2.12 -8.31 -9.93
CA ASP A 82 -1.81 -9.70 -10.30
C ASP A 82 -0.75 -9.82 -11.39
N SER A 83 0.28 -8.99 -11.28
CA SER A 83 1.33 -8.90 -12.32
C SER A 83 2.69 -9.08 -11.70
N THR A 84 3.66 -9.45 -12.53
CA THR A 84 5.05 -9.57 -12.11
C THR A 84 5.86 -8.54 -12.88
N VAL A 85 6.61 -7.72 -12.14
CA VAL A 85 7.50 -6.74 -12.73
C VAL A 85 8.92 -7.22 -12.50
N ASP A 86 9.65 -7.44 -13.58
CA ASP A 86 11.01 -8.00 -13.51
C ASP A 86 12.00 -6.99 -12.96
N GLU A 87 13.10 -7.54 -12.44
CA GLU A 87 14.17 -6.76 -11.86
C GLU A 87 14.69 -5.69 -12.82
N GLY A 88 14.92 -4.48 -12.29
CA GLY A 88 15.50 -3.41 -13.07
C GLY A 88 14.57 -2.69 -14.02
N THR A 89 13.27 -2.91 -13.89
CA THR A 89 12.30 -2.26 -14.79
C THR A 89 11.95 -0.85 -14.36
#